data_fda5bc9c41309547fb181bbed92a65ed
#
_entry.id   fda5bc9c41309547fb181bbed92a65ed
#
_cell.length_a   1.000
_cell.length_b   1.000
_cell.length_c   1.000
_cell.angle_alpha   90.00
_cell.angle_beta   90.00
_cell.angle_gamma   90.00
#
_symmetry.space_group_name_H-M   'P 1'
#
loop_
_entity.id
_entity.type
_entity.pdbx_description
1 polymer ?
#
loop_
_entity_poly.entity_id
_entity_poly.type
_entity_poly.pdbx_seq_one_letter_code
_entity_poly.pdbx_strand_id
1 'polypeptide(L)'
;CDNVAIRQRLLAVNHGTPCPMRAPGEVSGIFALESAIDELALELDMDPLALRLRNYADHDPQRDLPWSSKQLDVCLKGAAERFGWAARDPRIGAMRKGDEIIGYGMASATWFAGRQPCEARVEIRADGSLLAACGTQDIGTGTYTIVAQAVAELTGVPVASIDVRLGETSLPAGPLSGGSMTTATALPAVAAATRDALDALQEIAIGPGGHFAGHDRASLEVKEGALVAKGQRAGFAEILARHRLGSVSGKGSAAPGGERRQYSFRSFGAHFVEVRWDPGISRLRVARVVSSIDVGRAVNPLAARNQVEGAIAMGIGMGLLERLEYDPRDARLINANLADYRVPVH
;
A
#
# COMPACT_ATOMS: atom_id res chain seq x y z
N CYS A 1 18.84 -4.25 -20.83
CA CYS A 1 20.29 -4.28 -21.04
C CYS A 1 20.82 -5.63 -20.61
N ASP A 2 21.49 -6.35 -21.52
CA ASP A 2 21.99 -7.70 -21.27
C ASP A 2 23.21 -7.74 -20.32
N ASN A 3 23.84 -6.61 -20.14
CA ASN A 3 25.02 -6.46 -19.30
C ASN A 3 24.79 -5.35 -18.27
N VAL A 4 24.60 -5.74 -17.01
CA VAL A 4 24.45 -4.80 -15.88
C VAL A 4 25.48 -5.12 -14.82
N ALA A 5 26.21 -4.11 -14.36
CA ALA A 5 27.12 -4.23 -13.23
C ALA A 5 26.74 -3.20 -12.15
N ILE A 6 26.41 -3.67 -10.98
CA ILE A 6 26.12 -2.82 -9.82
C ILE A 6 27.23 -3.03 -8.79
N ARG A 7 27.85 -1.94 -8.35
CA ARG A 7 28.86 -1.98 -7.29
C ARG A 7 28.40 -1.10 -6.14
N GLN A 8 28.33 -1.66 -4.96
CA GLN A 8 28.03 -0.94 -3.72
C GLN A 8 29.25 -1.04 -2.78
N ARG A 9 29.59 0.07 -2.16
CA ARG A 9 30.63 0.13 -1.13
C ARG A 9 30.02 0.65 0.17
N LEU A 10 30.08 -0.15 1.21
CA LEU A 10 29.73 0.27 2.56
C LEU A 10 30.97 0.81 3.26
N LEU A 11 30.89 2.05 3.76
CA LEU A 11 31.94 2.67 4.55
C LEU A 11 31.47 2.83 5.99
N ALA A 12 32.31 2.40 6.93
CA ALA A 12 32.09 2.70 8.34
C ALA A 12 32.44 4.17 8.61
N VAL A 13 31.53 4.89 9.22
CA VAL A 13 31.70 6.31 9.58
C VAL A 13 31.29 6.53 11.04
N ASN A 14 31.75 7.61 11.66
CA ASN A 14 31.45 7.95 13.06
C ASN A 14 30.09 8.66 13.21
N HIS A 15 29.08 8.16 12.51
CA HIS A 15 27.69 8.63 12.63
C HIS A 15 26.81 7.49 13.18
N GLY A 16 25.66 7.84 13.74
CA GLY A 16 24.66 6.84 14.12
C GLY A 16 24.20 6.03 12.90
N THR A 17 23.89 4.76 13.11
CA THR A 17 23.36 3.89 12.06
C THR A 17 22.00 4.43 11.58
N PRO A 18 21.83 4.73 10.29
CA PRO A 18 20.56 5.20 9.77
C PRO A 18 19.49 4.10 9.85
N CYS A 19 18.28 4.49 10.21
CA CYS A 19 17.13 3.59 10.25
C CYS A 19 16.37 3.58 8.93
N PRO A 20 15.75 2.45 8.56
CA PRO A 20 14.83 2.40 7.44
C PRO A 20 13.64 3.35 7.65
N MET A 21 13.28 4.09 6.62
CA MET A 21 12.06 4.86 6.52
C MET A 21 11.33 4.45 5.25
N ARG A 22 10.17 5.03 4.90
CA ARG A 22 9.38 4.68 3.72
C ARG A 22 10.26 4.41 2.49
N ALA A 23 10.07 3.27 1.82
CA ALA A 23 10.83 2.80 0.65
C ALA A 23 12.36 2.78 0.88
N PRO A 24 12.87 2.07 1.92
CA PRO A 24 14.29 2.06 2.25
C PRO A 24 15.13 1.52 1.07
N GLY A 25 16.14 2.29 0.68
CA GLY A 25 17.00 1.99 -0.48
C GLY A 25 16.40 2.40 -1.82
N GLU A 26 15.10 2.18 -2.03
CA GLU A 26 14.43 2.54 -3.29
C GLU A 26 14.36 4.07 -3.48
N VAL A 27 14.13 4.85 -2.42
CA VAL A 27 14.06 6.31 -2.53
C VAL A 27 15.35 6.87 -3.12
N SER A 28 16.49 6.55 -2.54
CA SER A 28 17.80 7.04 -3.02
C SER A 28 18.20 6.42 -4.35
N GLY A 29 17.94 5.12 -4.55
CA GLY A 29 18.25 4.41 -5.79
C GLY A 29 17.43 4.91 -6.98
N ILE A 30 16.12 5.07 -6.80
CA ILE A 30 15.23 5.59 -7.85
C ILE A 30 15.51 7.06 -8.12
N PHE A 31 15.80 7.88 -7.10
CA PHE A 31 16.20 9.26 -7.31
C PHE A 31 17.41 9.36 -8.25
N ALA A 32 18.46 8.60 -7.99
CA ALA A 32 19.65 8.59 -8.82
C ALA A 32 19.36 8.08 -10.25
N LEU A 33 18.58 7.00 -10.37
CA LEU A 33 18.24 6.40 -11.67
C LEU A 33 17.37 7.34 -12.51
N GLU A 34 16.31 7.88 -11.93
CA GLU A 34 15.34 8.74 -12.65
C GLU A 34 15.97 10.09 -13.05
N SER A 35 16.90 10.63 -12.22
CA SER A 35 17.69 11.80 -12.57
C SER A 35 18.63 11.51 -13.76
N ALA A 36 19.30 10.37 -13.76
CA ALA A 36 20.16 9.96 -14.86
C ALA A 36 19.35 9.72 -16.17
N ILE A 37 18.13 9.18 -16.05
CA ILE A 37 17.23 9.01 -17.21
C ILE A 37 16.80 10.38 -17.77
N ASP A 38 16.54 11.36 -16.92
CA ASP A 38 16.20 12.73 -17.38
C ASP A 38 17.38 13.41 -18.05
N GLU A 39 18.59 13.28 -17.50
CA GLU A 39 19.83 13.77 -18.14
C GLU A 39 20.06 13.09 -19.50
N LEU A 40 19.89 11.77 -19.56
CA LEU A 40 19.99 11.02 -20.82
C LEU A 40 18.94 11.46 -21.85
N ALA A 41 17.71 11.74 -21.41
CA ALA A 41 16.67 12.26 -22.31
C ALA A 41 17.05 13.60 -22.92
N LEU A 42 17.66 14.48 -22.12
CA LEU A 42 18.18 15.77 -22.58
C LEU A 42 19.30 15.59 -23.61
N GLU A 43 20.28 14.73 -23.33
CA GLU A 43 21.40 14.45 -24.25
C GLU A 43 20.95 13.81 -25.57
N LEU A 44 19.88 13.04 -25.55
CA LEU A 44 19.28 12.41 -26.74
C LEU A 44 18.28 13.32 -27.49
N ASP A 45 18.04 14.54 -27.03
CA ASP A 45 16.96 15.41 -27.51
C ASP A 45 15.60 14.67 -27.58
N MET A 46 15.33 13.89 -26.55
CA MET A 46 14.15 13.04 -26.43
C MET A 46 13.26 13.49 -25.26
N ASP A 47 11.95 13.42 -25.44
CA ASP A 47 11.02 13.64 -24.34
C ASP A 47 11.23 12.60 -23.22
N PRO A 48 11.35 12.99 -21.93
CA PRO A 48 11.57 12.09 -20.82
C PRO A 48 10.50 11.00 -20.68
N LEU A 49 9.24 11.30 -21.00
CA LEU A 49 8.15 10.32 -21.02
C LEU A 49 8.33 9.31 -22.15
N ALA A 50 8.67 9.81 -23.35
CA ALA A 50 8.90 8.95 -24.52
C ALA A 50 10.07 8.00 -24.28
N LEU A 51 11.16 8.46 -23.64
CA LEU A 51 12.31 7.62 -23.28
C LEU A 51 11.90 6.48 -22.34
N ARG A 52 11.10 6.77 -21.31
CA ARG A 52 10.62 5.75 -20.36
C ARG A 52 9.67 4.74 -21.02
N LEU A 53 8.76 5.19 -21.87
CA LEU A 53 7.86 4.32 -22.64
C LEU A 53 8.63 3.42 -23.63
N ARG A 54 9.70 3.94 -24.24
CA ARG A 54 10.56 3.17 -25.14
C ARG A 54 11.31 2.04 -24.40
N ASN A 55 11.65 2.27 -23.13
CA ASN A 55 12.34 1.30 -22.28
C ASN A 55 11.38 0.47 -21.40
N TYR A 56 10.10 0.46 -21.73
CA TYR A 56 9.13 -0.37 -21.02
C TYR A 56 9.44 -1.85 -21.19
N ALA A 57 9.49 -2.60 -20.09
CA ALA A 57 9.72 -4.03 -20.12
C ALA A 57 8.46 -4.81 -19.78
N ASP A 58 8.05 -5.72 -20.63
CA ASP A 58 6.83 -6.55 -20.49
C ASP A 58 7.01 -7.66 -19.45
N HIS A 59 8.24 -8.03 -19.14
CA HIS A 59 8.61 -9.01 -18.13
C HIS A 59 9.77 -8.49 -17.27
N ASP A 60 10.03 -9.15 -16.15
CA ASP A 60 11.18 -8.86 -15.30
C ASP A 60 12.47 -9.41 -15.94
N PRO A 61 13.33 -8.54 -16.49
CA PRO A 61 14.52 -9.01 -17.21
C PRO A 61 15.60 -9.60 -16.30
N GLN A 62 15.53 -9.35 -14.98
CA GLN A 62 16.48 -9.90 -14.02
C GLN A 62 16.15 -11.33 -13.62
N ARG A 63 14.87 -11.65 -13.52
CA ARG A 63 14.38 -12.96 -13.08
C ARG A 63 13.88 -13.81 -14.24
N ASP A 64 13.76 -13.24 -15.42
CA ASP A 64 13.13 -13.84 -16.60
C ASP A 64 11.74 -14.39 -16.30
N LEU A 65 10.91 -13.59 -15.62
CA LEU A 65 9.56 -13.93 -15.20
C LEU A 65 8.56 -12.87 -15.67
N PRO A 66 7.33 -13.26 -16.04
CA PRO A 66 6.26 -12.29 -16.28
C PRO A 66 5.94 -11.54 -15.00
N TRP A 67 5.51 -10.29 -15.14
CA TRP A 67 4.96 -9.54 -14.02
C TRP A 67 3.62 -10.14 -13.58
N SER A 68 3.35 -10.17 -12.28
CA SER A 68 2.02 -10.56 -11.77
C SER A 68 0.93 -9.57 -12.23
N SER A 69 1.29 -8.30 -12.29
CA SER A 69 0.58 -7.22 -12.97
C SER A 69 1.56 -6.08 -13.22
N LYS A 70 1.37 -5.31 -14.29
CA LYS A 70 2.13 -4.09 -14.55
C LYS A 70 1.33 -3.15 -15.43
N GLN A 71 0.91 -2.03 -14.87
CA GLN A 71 0.19 -0.96 -15.57
C GLN A 71 0.99 0.34 -15.57
N LEU A 72 2.34 0.25 -15.57
CA LEU A 72 3.19 1.44 -15.52
C LEU A 72 2.99 2.35 -16.73
N ASP A 73 2.79 1.77 -17.93
CA ASP A 73 2.52 2.55 -19.14
C ASP A 73 1.18 3.30 -19.07
N VAL A 74 0.14 2.68 -18.47
CA VAL A 74 -1.15 3.33 -18.19
C VAL A 74 -0.96 4.46 -17.16
N CYS A 75 -0.17 4.21 -16.12
CA CYS A 75 0.16 5.24 -15.12
C CYS A 75 0.89 6.43 -15.76
N LEU A 76 1.89 6.17 -16.58
CA LEU A 76 2.68 7.20 -17.27
C LEU A 76 1.81 8.03 -18.20
N LYS A 77 1.04 7.40 -19.09
CA LYS A 77 0.18 8.08 -20.06
C LYS A 77 -0.95 8.85 -19.38
N GLY A 78 -1.66 8.22 -18.45
CA GLY A 78 -2.79 8.83 -17.75
C GLY A 78 -2.40 9.99 -16.84
N ALA A 79 -1.26 9.89 -16.14
CA ALA A 79 -0.75 10.99 -15.33
C ALA A 79 -0.24 12.14 -16.21
N ALA A 80 0.45 11.85 -17.31
CA ALA A 80 0.89 12.85 -18.27
C ALA A 80 -0.26 13.66 -18.85
N GLU A 81 -1.34 12.99 -19.28
CA GLU A 81 -2.55 13.64 -19.80
C GLU A 81 -3.18 14.57 -18.75
N ARG A 82 -3.42 14.07 -17.54
CA ARG A 82 -4.00 14.86 -16.44
C ARG A 82 -3.12 16.02 -16.00
N PHE A 83 -1.81 15.86 -16.09
CA PHE A 83 -0.85 16.89 -15.79
C PHE A 83 -0.77 17.96 -16.89
N GLY A 84 -1.11 17.61 -18.14
CA GLY A 84 -0.92 18.47 -19.29
C GLY A 84 0.53 18.48 -19.78
N TRP A 85 1.21 17.34 -19.71
CA TRP A 85 2.63 17.19 -20.07
C TRP A 85 2.95 17.67 -21.48
N ALA A 86 2.02 17.52 -22.42
CA ALA A 86 2.18 17.95 -23.81
C ALA A 86 2.42 19.48 -23.98
N ALA A 87 2.09 20.27 -22.96
CA ALA A 87 2.36 21.72 -22.95
C ALA A 87 3.77 22.07 -22.46
N ARG A 88 4.61 21.08 -22.16
CA ARG A 88 5.98 21.29 -21.72
C ARG A 88 6.85 21.85 -22.87
N ASP A 89 7.49 22.99 -22.62
CA ASP A 89 8.57 23.46 -23.47
C ASP A 89 9.89 22.89 -22.95
N PRO A 90 10.66 22.10 -23.75
CA PRO A 90 11.91 21.47 -23.29
C PRO A 90 13.04 22.48 -23.09
N ARG A 91 12.93 23.69 -23.65
CA ARG A 91 13.97 24.72 -23.53
C ARG A 91 14.03 25.26 -22.09
N ILE A 92 15.22 25.27 -21.53
CA ILE A 92 15.46 25.72 -20.15
C ILE A 92 15.02 27.19 -20.00
N GLY A 93 14.16 27.45 -18.99
CA GLY A 93 13.69 28.79 -18.65
C GLY A 93 12.63 29.37 -19.63
N ALA A 94 12.19 28.61 -20.65
CA ALA A 94 11.18 29.09 -21.60
C ALA A 94 9.77 29.21 -20.99
N MET A 95 9.40 28.33 -20.06
CA MET A 95 8.08 28.35 -19.41
C MET A 95 8.05 29.38 -18.28
N ARG A 96 7.15 30.35 -18.38
CA ARG A 96 7.03 31.44 -17.40
C ARG A 96 5.57 31.76 -17.07
N LYS A 97 5.37 32.27 -15.85
CA LYS A 97 4.09 32.87 -15.43
C LYS A 97 4.40 34.13 -14.60
N GLY A 98 4.26 35.31 -15.22
CA GLY A 98 4.80 36.55 -14.65
C GLY A 98 6.31 36.45 -14.52
N ASP A 99 6.83 36.75 -13.33
CA ASP A 99 8.27 36.67 -13.05
C ASP A 99 8.74 35.26 -12.69
N GLU A 100 7.81 34.34 -12.38
CA GLU A 100 8.16 32.96 -12.04
C GLU A 100 8.59 32.14 -13.27
N ILE A 101 9.66 31.38 -13.12
CA ILE A 101 10.09 30.36 -14.07
C ILE A 101 9.42 29.04 -13.68
N ILE A 102 8.82 28.37 -14.64
CA ILE A 102 8.14 27.09 -14.44
C ILE A 102 9.01 25.95 -14.94
N GLY A 103 9.14 24.89 -14.13
CA GLY A 103 9.75 23.62 -14.50
C GLY A 103 8.77 22.47 -14.39
N TYR A 104 8.76 21.58 -15.37
CA TYR A 104 8.05 20.32 -15.35
C TYR A 104 9.03 19.17 -15.25
N GLY A 105 8.83 18.30 -14.27
CA GLY A 105 9.58 17.06 -14.08
C GLY A 105 8.67 15.86 -13.95
N MET A 106 9.22 14.69 -14.21
CA MET A 106 8.51 13.43 -14.02
C MET A 106 9.46 12.33 -13.51
N ALA A 107 8.89 11.33 -12.85
CA ALA A 107 9.60 10.13 -12.47
C ALA A 107 8.66 8.92 -12.47
N SER A 108 9.22 7.75 -12.74
CA SER A 108 8.56 6.47 -12.45
C SER A 108 9.00 5.93 -11.10
N ALA A 109 8.18 5.04 -10.53
CA ALA A 109 8.47 4.40 -9.26
C ALA A 109 8.06 2.94 -9.29
N THR A 110 8.72 2.12 -8.50
CA THR A 110 8.35 0.73 -8.29
C THR A 110 8.65 0.30 -6.86
N TRP A 111 7.86 -0.64 -6.36
CA TRP A 111 8.08 -1.24 -5.05
C TRP A 111 7.81 -2.74 -5.10
N PHE A 112 8.60 -3.51 -4.38
CA PHE A 112 8.40 -4.95 -4.22
C PHE A 112 7.09 -5.25 -3.48
N ALA A 113 6.22 -6.08 -4.08
CA ALA A 113 4.98 -6.52 -3.47
C ALA A 113 5.20 -7.85 -2.72
N GLY A 114 5.51 -7.73 -1.42
CA GLY A 114 5.80 -8.85 -0.54
C GLY A 114 4.58 -9.43 0.15
N ARG A 115 4.69 -10.70 0.57
CA ARG A 115 3.76 -11.39 1.47
C ARG A 115 4.54 -12.25 2.44
N GLN A 116 4.00 -12.46 3.63
CA GLN A 116 4.54 -13.31 4.69
C GLN A 116 3.48 -14.31 5.17
N PRO A 117 3.82 -15.36 5.91
CA PRO A 117 2.85 -16.16 6.64
C PRO A 117 2.08 -15.30 7.66
N CYS A 118 0.80 -15.60 7.83
CA CYS A 118 -0.07 -14.91 8.77
C CYS A 118 -1.15 -15.85 9.26
N GLU A 119 -1.52 -15.70 10.53
CA GLU A 119 -2.66 -16.33 11.18
C GLU A 119 -3.66 -15.27 11.62
N ALA A 120 -4.94 -15.64 11.66
CA ALA A 120 -5.99 -14.80 12.18
C ALA A 120 -7.06 -15.65 12.88
N ARG A 121 -7.86 -14.99 13.71
CA ARG A 121 -9.05 -15.56 14.34
C ARG A 121 -10.23 -14.62 14.10
N VAL A 122 -11.38 -15.16 13.78
CA VAL A 122 -12.66 -14.44 13.75
C VAL A 122 -13.64 -15.14 14.66
N GLU A 123 -14.41 -14.36 15.40
CA GLU A 123 -15.42 -14.83 16.35
C GLU A 123 -16.75 -14.14 16.02
N ILE A 124 -17.81 -14.92 15.88
CA ILE A 124 -19.20 -14.46 15.78
C ILE A 124 -19.80 -14.60 17.17
N ARG A 125 -20.26 -13.50 17.76
CA ARG A 125 -20.74 -13.45 19.15
C ARG A 125 -22.26 -13.55 19.24
N ALA A 126 -22.75 -13.91 20.44
CA ALA A 126 -24.18 -14.12 20.70
C ALA A 126 -25.04 -12.88 20.44
N ASP A 127 -24.49 -11.68 20.50
CA ASP A 127 -25.18 -10.43 20.18
C ASP A 127 -25.16 -10.08 18.68
N GLY A 128 -24.56 -10.95 17.87
CA GLY A 128 -24.41 -10.74 16.42
C GLY A 128 -23.23 -9.88 16.01
N SER A 129 -22.49 -9.32 16.98
CA SER A 129 -21.21 -8.63 16.69
C SER A 129 -20.12 -9.62 16.31
N LEU A 130 -19.07 -9.14 15.64
CA LEU A 130 -17.92 -9.96 15.28
C LEU A 130 -16.64 -9.40 15.90
N LEU A 131 -15.67 -10.28 16.15
CA LEU A 131 -14.31 -9.93 16.52
C LEU A 131 -13.36 -10.52 15.50
N ALA A 132 -12.48 -9.70 14.93
CA ALA A 132 -11.35 -10.15 14.12
C ALA A 132 -10.03 -9.85 14.84
N ALA A 133 -9.13 -10.82 14.90
CA ALA A 133 -7.90 -10.71 15.67
C ALA A 133 -6.69 -11.22 14.88
N CYS A 134 -5.61 -10.44 14.88
CA CYS A 134 -4.33 -10.75 14.22
C CYS A 134 -3.20 -9.99 14.91
N GLY A 135 -2.03 -10.60 15.06
CA GLY A 135 -0.87 -10.01 15.77
C GLY A 135 -0.12 -8.91 15.01
N THR A 136 -0.58 -8.49 13.83
CA THR A 136 0.00 -7.35 13.09
C THR A 136 -0.29 -6.02 13.78
N GLN A 137 0.36 -4.92 13.34
CA GLN A 137 0.22 -3.60 13.94
C GLN A 137 -0.42 -2.62 12.96
N ASP A 138 -1.14 -1.62 13.46
CA ASP A 138 -1.50 -0.42 12.70
C ASP A 138 -0.53 0.71 13.08
N ILE A 139 0.13 1.25 12.09
CA ILE A 139 1.07 2.38 12.22
C ILE A 139 0.51 3.67 11.60
N GLY A 140 -0.83 3.81 11.55
CA GLY A 140 -1.53 4.90 10.90
C GLY A 140 -1.93 4.62 9.46
N THR A 141 -1.81 3.38 9.00
CA THR A 141 -2.12 2.95 7.63
C THR A 141 -3.58 2.52 7.43
N GLY A 142 -4.37 2.42 8.51
CA GLY A 142 -5.78 2.04 8.47
C GLY A 142 -6.01 0.54 8.47
N THR A 143 -5.11 -0.25 9.08
CA THR A 143 -5.21 -1.72 9.15
C THR A 143 -6.47 -2.17 9.88
N TYR A 144 -6.87 -1.50 10.96
CA TYR A 144 -8.14 -1.76 11.65
C TYR A 144 -9.33 -1.68 10.69
N THR A 145 -9.38 -0.63 9.88
CA THR A 145 -10.48 -0.40 8.93
C THR A 145 -10.54 -1.48 7.85
N ILE A 146 -9.41 -1.83 7.22
CA ILE A 146 -9.41 -2.81 6.13
C ILE A 146 -9.71 -4.23 6.63
N VAL A 147 -9.32 -4.57 7.86
CA VAL A 147 -9.69 -5.86 8.49
C VAL A 147 -11.19 -5.92 8.72
N ALA A 148 -11.77 -4.87 9.30
CA ALA A 148 -13.22 -4.80 9.49
C ALA A 148 -14.00 -4.87 8.15
N GLN A 149 -13.51 -4.14 7.13
CA GLN A 149 -14.10 -4.18 5.78
C GLN A 149 -14.06 -5.57 5.15
N ALA A 150 -12.94 -6.29 5.30
CA ALA A 150 -12.81 -7.65 4.77
C ALA A 150 -13.77 -8.65 5.42
N VAL A 151 -14.00 -8.53 6.73
CA VAL A 151 -15.00 -9.33 7.45
C VAL A 151 -16.41 -8.93 7.03
N ALA A 152 -16.69 -7.63 6.94
CA ALA A 152 -18.00 -7.11 6.51
C ALA A 152 -18.37 -7.58 5.10
N GLU A 153 -17.44 -7.60 4.16
CA GLU A 153 -17.64 -8.07 2.78
C GLU A 153 -18.09 -9.54 2.75
N LEU A 154 -17.56 -10.39 3.64
CA LEU A 154 -17.87 -11.82 3.69
C LEU A 154 -19.14 -12.14 4.49
N THR A 155 -19.49 -11.31 5.47
CA THR A 155 -20.58 -11.60 6.41
C THR A 155 -21.84 -10.75 6.19
N GLY A 156 -21.68 -9.62 5.49
CA GLY A 156 -22.74 -8.61 5.36
C GLY A 156 -23.06 -7.86 6.66
N VAL A 157 -22.27 -8.07 7.73
CA VAL A 157 -22.42 -7.34 8.99
C VAL A 157 -21.87 -5.93 8.83
N PRO A 158 -22.53 -4.88 9.35
CA PRO A 158 -22.00 -3.52 9.30
C PRO A 158 -20.62 -3.40 9.94
N VAL A 159 -19.71 -2.64 9.31
CA VAL A 159 -18.34 -2.43 9.81
C VAL A 159 -18.33 -1.96 11.28
N ALA A 160 -19.29 -1.14 11.69
CA ALA A 160 -19.40 -0.65 13.06
C ALA A 160 -19.70 -1.76 14.11
N SER A 161 -20.16 -2.93 13.68
CA SER A 161 -20.42 -4.10 14.54
C SER A 161 -19.26 -5.10 14.54
N ILE A 162 -18.10 -4.73 14.01
CA ILE A 162 -16.93 -5.58 13.92
C ILE A 162 -15.80 -4.97 14.76
N ASP A 163 -15.49 -5.61 15.88
CA ASP A 163 -14.32 -5.31 16.68
C ASP A 163 -13.08 -5.84 15.97
N VAL A 164 -12.00 -5.05 15.96
CA VAL A 164 -10.70 -5.50 15.46
C VAL A 164 -9.66 -5.38 16.55
N ARG A 165 -8.90 -6.44 16.78
CA ARG A 165 -7.79 -6.47 17.73
C ARG A 165 -6.48 -6.74 17.01
N LEU A 166 -5.55 -5.82 17.13
CA LEU A 166 -4.21 -5.85 16.54
C LEU A 166 -3.17 -5.45 17.60
N GLY A 167 -1.91 -5.85 17.38
CA GLY A 167 -0.76 -5.32 18.12
C GLY A 167 -0.49 -5.93 19.49
N GLU A 168 -1.21 -6.97 19.86
CA GLU A 168 -1.00 -7.69 21.11
C GLU A 168 -0.26 -9.02 20.84
N THR A 169 0.69 -9.39 21.70
CA THR A 169 1.50 -10.62 21.55
C THR A 169 0.72 -11.90 21.82
N SER A 170 -0.44 -11.80 22.46
CA SER A 170 -1.37 -12.92 22.69
C SER A 170 -2.23 -13.29 21.51
N LEU A 171 -2.24 -12.46 20.46
CA LEU A 171 -3.03 -12.67 19.24
C LEU A 171 -2.35 -13.68 18.30
N PRO A 172 -3.12 -14.28 17.36
CA PRO A 172 -2.54 -15.11 16.32
C PRO A 172 -1.40 -14.43 15.57
N ALA A 173 -0.36 -15.16 15.20
CA ALA A 173 0.85 -14.62 14.60
C ALA A 173 0.56 -13.83 13.31
N GLY A 174 0.99 -12.58 13.29
CA GLY A 174 0.80 -11.66 12.17
C GLY A 174 2.12 -11.10 11.64
N PRO A 175 2.09 -10.48 10.45
CA PRO A 175 3.28 -9.89 9.86
C PRO A 175 3.72 -8.64 10.63
N LEU A 176 5.01 -8.33 10.53
CA LEU A 176 5.52 -7.00 10.80
C LEU A 176 4.84 -5.96 9.90
N SER A 177 4.41 -4.83 10.47
CA SER A 177 3.92 -3.67 9.70
C SER A 177 5.08 -2.90 9.09
N GLY A 178 5.66 -3.43 8.04
CA GLY A 178 6.78 -2.88 7.28
C GLY A 178 6.82 -3.44 5.87
N GLY A 179 7.58 -2.79 4.98
CA GLY A 179 7.73 -3.23 3.58
C GLY A 179 6.45 -3.20 2.75
N SER A 180 5.40 -2.51 3.19
CA SER A 180 4.09 -2.42 2.52
C SER A 180 3.40 -3.78 2.30
N MET A 181 3.57 -4.74 3.23
CA MET A 181 3.11 -6.12 3.08
C MET A 181 1.84 -6.44 3.87
N THR A 182 1.46 -5.63 4.87
CA THR A 182 0.42 -5.99 5.85
C THR A 182 -0.92 -6.34 5.20
N THR A 183 -1.42 -5.51 4.30
CA THR A 183 -2.70 -5.75 3.62
C THR A 183 -2.71 -7.07 2.86
N ALA A 184 -1.73 -7.30 2.00
CA ALA A 184 -1.62 -8.51 1.18
C ALA A 184 -1.34 -9.79 1.99
N THR A 185 -0.82 -9.63 3.21
CA THR A 185 -0.48 -10.75 4.12
C THR A 185 -1.62 -11.07 5.07
N ALA A 186 -2.19 -10.08 5.76
CA ALA A 186 -3.17 -10.31 6.82
C ALA A 186 -4.57 -10.62 6.27
N LEU A 187 -5.03 -9.93 5.22
CA LEU A 187 -6.40 -10.09 4.76
C LEU A 187 -6.75 -11.50 4.25
N PRO A 188 -5.88 -12.24 3.56
CA PRO A 188 -6.15 -13.64 3.22
C PRO A 188 -6.36 -14.53 4.45
N ALA A 189 -5.58 -14.34 5.53
CA ALA A 189 -5.73 -15.09 6.77
C ALA A 189 -7.05 -14.72 7.49
N VAL A 190 -7.38 -13.42 7.54
CA VAL A 190 -8.65 -12.93 8.09
C VAL A 190 -9.83 -13.49 7.30
N ALA A 191 -9.75 -13.48 5.98
CA ALA A 191 -10.82 -14.06 5.13
C ALA A 191 -10.98 -15.57 5.33
N ALA A 192 -9.89 -16.30 5.50
CA ALA A 192 -9.93 -17.73 5.81
C ALA A 192 -10.57 -17.97 7.19
N ALA A 193 -10.18 -17.21 8.21
CA ALA A 193 -10.78 -17.29 9.55
C ALA A 193 -12.28 -16.94 9.54
N THR A 194 -12.68 -15.95 8.73
CA THR A 194 -14.10 -15.58 8.59
C THR A 194 -14.90 -16.71 7.98
N ARG A 195 -14.38 -17.35 6.93
CA ARG A 195 -15.04 -18.49 6.30
C ARG A 195 -15.15 -19.67 7.26
N ASP A 196 -14.09 -19.98 7.99
CA ASP A 196 -14.08 -21.06 8.98
C ASP A 196 -15.13 -20.82 10.11
N ALA A 197 -15.26 -19.57 10.58
CA ALA A 197 -16.32 -19.21 11.54
C ALA A 197 -17.73 -19.33 10.95
N LEU A 198 -17.90 -18.93 9.68
CA LEU A 198 -19.17 -19.09 8.97
C LEU A 198 -19.50 -20.56 8.72
N ASP A 199 -18.51 -21.36 8.37
CA ASP A 199 -18.63 -22.80 8.19
C ASP A 199 -19.09 -23.47 9.48
N ALA A 200 -18.48 -23.15 10.61
CA ALA A 200 -18.90 -23.66 11.91
C ALA A 200 -20.31 -23.20 12.29
N LEU A 201 -20.71 -21.97 11.98
CA LEU A 201 -22.08 -21.47 12.21
C LEU A 201 -23.11 -22.20 11.31
N GLN A 202 -22.77 -22.47 10.07
CA GLN A 202 -23.62 -23.22 9.14
C GLN A 202 -23.85 -24.66 9.63
N GLU A 203 -22.78 -25.34 10.11
CA GLU A 203 -22.91 -26.68 10.71
C GLU A 203 -23.90 -26.70 11.90
N ILE A 204 -23.83 -25.69 12.77
CA ILE A 204 -24.77 -25.53 13.87
C ILE A 204 -26.17 -25.31 13.34
N ALA A 205 -26.35 -24.50 12.31
CA ALA A 205 -27.64 -24.12 11.76
C ALA A 205 -28.37 -25.29 11.05
N ILE A 206 -27.62 -26.21 10.40
CA ILE A 206 -28.19 -27.39 9.74
C ILE A 206 -28.28 -28.63 10.67
N GLY A 207 -27.59 -28.57 11.79
CA GLY A 207 -27.58 -29.66 12.79
C GLY A 207 -28.94 -29.92 13.47
N PRO A 208 -29.01 -30.92 14.35
CA PRO A 208 -30.25 -31.25 15.07
C PRO A 208 -30.80 -30.05 15.84
N GLY A 209 -32.05 -29.71 15.59
CA GLY A 209 -32.69 -28.55 16.21
C GLY A 209 -32.32 -27.19 15.66
N GLY A 210 -31.44 -27.13 14.65
CA GLY A 210 -31.05 -25.88 13.98
C GLY A 210 -32.14 -25.25 13.12
N HIS A 211 -31.99 -23.99 12.78
CA HIS A 211 -32.98 -23.26 11.96
C HIS A 211 -33.08 -23.82 10.54
N PHE A 212 -32.04 -24.46 10.03
CA PHE A 212 -31.98 -25.06 8.71
C PHE A 212 -31.78 -26.58 8.77
N ALA A 213 -32.29 -27.24 9.82
CA ALA A 213 -32.18 -28.69 9.95
C ALA A 213 -32.71 -29.39 8.70
N GLY A 214 -31.91 -30.31 8.15
CA GLY A 214 -32.26 -31.03 6.91
C GLY A 214 -31.99 -30.28 5.60
N HIS A 215 -31.43 -29.08 5.65
CA HIS A 215 -30.93 -28.39 4.45
C HIS A 215 -29.50 -28.86 4.12
N ASP A 216 -29.16 -28.85 2.83
CA ASP A 216 -27.79 -28.98 2.41
C ASP A 216 -27.01 -27.67 2.71
N ARG A 217 -25.83 -27.77 3.28
CA ARG A 217 -24.93 -26.65 3.56
C ARG A 217 -24.70 -25.78 2.33
N ALA A 218 -24.51 -26.40 1.16
CA ALA A 218 -24.29 -25.68 -0.10
C ALA A 218 -25.49 -24.78 -0.51
N SER A 219 -26.68 -25.00 0.08
CA SER A 219 -27.85 -24.16 -0.18
C SER A 219 -27.94 -22.92 0.71
N LEU A 220 -27.05 -22.79 1.71
CA LEU A 220 -27.03 -21.66 2.62
C LEU A 220 -26.22 -20.51 2.05
N GLU A 221 -26.84 -19.35 1.95
CA GLU A 221 -26.18 -18.09 1.59
C GLU A 221 -25.99 -17.23 2.84
N VAL A 222 -24.86 -16.53 2.89
CA VAL A 222 -24.60 -15.52 3.92
C VAL A 222 -25.04 -14.16 3.39
N LYS A 223 -25.94 -13.50 4.09
CA LYS A 223 -26.44 -12.18 3.69
C LYS A 223 -26.81 -11.34 4.92
N GLU A 224 -26.20 -10.14 5.03
CA GLU A 224 -26.52 -9.14 6.06
C GLU A 224 -26.51 -9.72 7.48
N GLY A 225 -25.45 -10.45 7.86
CA GLY A 225 -25.32 -11.05 9.19
C GLY A 225 -26.31 -12.18 9.47
N ALA A 226 -26.82 -12.86 8.44
CA ALA A 226 -27.75 -13.97 8.54
C ALA A 226 -27.42 -15.09 7.54
N LEU A 227 -27.89 -16.29 7.83
CA LEU A 227 -27.98 -17.38 6.87
C LEU A 227 -29.37 -17.36 6.21
N VAL A 228 -29.38 -17.60 4.90
CA VAL A 228 -30.61 -17.59 4.09
C VAL A 228 -30.66 -18.84 3.22
N ALA A 229 -31.79 -19.54 3.20
CA ALA A 229 -32.05 -20.65 2.27
C ALA A 229 -33.55 -20.82 2.05
N LYS A 230 -33.98 -21.04 0.79
CA LYS A 230 -35.37 -21.34 0.40
C LYS A 230 -36.40 -20.41 1.03
N GLY A 231 -36.12 -19.12 1.12
CA GLY A 231 -37.01 -18.12 1.71
C GLY A 231 -36.98 -18.03 3.25
N GLN A 232 -36.25 -18.91 3.92
CA GLN A 232 -36.01 -18.82 5.36
C GLN A 232 -34.78 -17.93 5.62
N ARG A 233 -34.82 -17.19 6.73
CA ARG A 233 -33.71 -16.35 7.19
C ARG A 233 -33.51 -16.52 8.70
N ALA A 234 -32.30 -16.68 9.16
CA ALA A 234 -31.93 -16.66 10.57
C ALA A 234 -30.66 -15.84 10.78
N GLY A 235 -30.71 -14.86 11.65
CA GLY A 235 -29.57 -14.04 12.03
C GLY A 235 -28.51 -14.82 12.80
N PHE A 236 -27.27 -14.40 12.75
CA PHE A 236 -26.17 -15.06 13.49
C PHE A 236 -26.49 -15.17 14.99
N ALA A 237 -26.97 -14.06 15.60
CA ALA A 237 -27.40 -14.06 16.99
C ALA A 237 -28.54 -15.07 17.29
N GLU A 238 -29.54 -15.18 16.40
CA GLU A 238 -30.64 -16.10 16.56
C GLU A 238 -30.18 -17.56 16.52
N ILE A 239 -29.25 -17.89 15.62
CA ILE A 239 -28.68 -19.24 15.52
C ILE A 239 -27.95 -19.60 16.80
N LEU A 240 -27.09 -18.70 17.29
CA LEU A 240 -26.32 -18.92 18.52
C LEU A 240 -27.23 -19.01 19.75
N ALA A 241 -28.22 -18.14 19.88
CA ALA A 241 -29.17 -18.14 20.98
C ALA A 241 -29.99 -19.45 21.06
N ARG A 242 -30.43 -19.98 19.91
CA ARG A 242 -31.17 -21.25 19.83
C ARG A 242 -30.37 -22.42 20.40
N HIS A 243 -29.06 -22.42 20.21
CA HIS A 243 -28.19 -23.47 20.73
C HIS A 243 -27.51 -23.09 22.06
N ARG A 244 -27.87 -21.95 22.67
CA ARG A 244 -27.30 -21.42 23.93
C ARG A 244 -25.78 -21.27 23.85
N LEU A 245 -25.26 -20.85 22.71
CA LEU A 245 -23.86 -20.61 22.49
C LEU A 245 -23.53 -19.13 22.68
N GLY A 246 -22.43 -18.84 23.39
CA GLY A 246 -21.94 -17.49 23.58
C GLY A 246 -21.24 -16.94 22.33
N SER A 247 -20.62 -17.82 21.57
CA SER A 247 -19.96 -17.47 20.31
C SER A 247 -19.61 -18.72 19.51
N VAL A 248 -19.21 -18.50 18.25
CA VAL A 248 -18.52 -19.48 17.41
C VAL A 248 -17.27 -18.80 16.82
N SER A 249 -16.17 -19.55 16.75
CA SER A 249 -14.90 -19.01 16.29
C SER A 249 -14.35 -19.80 15.11
N GLY A 250 -13.71 -19.09 14.20
CA GLY A 250 -12.91 -19.66 13.13
C GLY A 250 -11.45 -19.22 13.18
N LYS A 251 -10.59 -20.06 12.68
CA LYS A 251 -9.14 -19.81 12.54
C LYS A 251 -8.77 -19.83 11.07
N GLY A 252 -7.85 -18.95 10.68
CA GLY A 252 -7.38 -18.88 9.32
C GLY A 252 -5.88 -18.68 9.28
N SER A 253 -5.25 -19.29 8.29
CA SER A 253 -3.85 -19.06 7.98
C SER A 253 -3.68 -18.82 6.49
N ALA A 254 -2.71 -18.02 6.14
CA ALA A 254 -2.31 -17.81 4.76
C ALA A 254 -0.79 -17.64 4.68
N ALA A 255 -0.20 -18.14 3.63
CA ALA A 255 1.22 -17.99 3.35
C ALA A 255 1.44 -17.76 1.86
N PRO A 256 2.59 -17.18 1.45
CA PRO A 256 2.96 -17.14 0.04
C PRO A 256 3.03 -18.55 -0.54
N GLY A 257 2.44 -18.75 -1.70
CA GLY A 257 2.47 -20.01 -2.42
C GLY A 257 3.60 -20.10 -3.45
N GLY A 258 3.42 -20.98 -4.43
CA GLY A 258 4.37 -21.19 -5.53
C GLY A 258 4.37 -20.10 -6.60
N GLU A 259 3.45 -19.16 -6.54
CA GLU A 259 3.26 -18.07 -7.53
C GLU A 259 4.50 -17.18 -7.70
N ARG A 260 5.35 -17.07 -6.65
CA ARG A 260 6.63 -16.34 -6.73
C ARG A 260 7.69 -16.97 -7.63
N ARG A 261 7.50 -18.22 -8.00
CA ARG A 261 8.34 -18.92 -8.99
C ARG A 261 7.83 -18.74 -10.41
N GLN A 262 6.59 -18.25 -10.55
CA GLN A 262 5.91 -18.07 -11.83
C GLN A 262 5.83 -16.61 -12.24
N TYR A 263 5.82 -15.69 -11.27
CA TYR A 263 5.63 -14.26 -11.48
C TYR A 263 6.60 -13.42 -10.65
N SER A 264 6.96 -12.27 -11.19
CA SER A 264 7.60 -11.19 -10.44
C SER A 264 6.54 -10.21 -9.92
N PHE A 265 6.59 -9.91 -8.62
CA PHE A 265 5.57 -9.11 -7.93
C PHE A 265 6.11 -7.72 -7.59
N ARG A 266 5.55 -6.70 -8.22
CA ARG A 266 5.83 -5.28 -7.94
C ARG A 266 4.59 -4.42 -8.08
N SER A 267 4.57 -3.29 -7.38
CA SER A 267 3.70 -2.14 -7.66
C SER A 267 4.46 -1.14 -8.50
N PHE A 268 3.74 -0.34 -9.27
CA PHE A 268 4.33 0.66 -10.16
C PHE A 268 3.61 2.00 -10.03
N GLY A 269 4.28 3.09 -10.37
CA GLY A 269 3.70 4.40 -10.37
C GLY A 269 4.43 5.40 -11.22
N ALA A 270 3.75 6.50 -11.50
CA ALA A 270 4.28 7.65 -12.21
C ALA A 270 3.89 8.94 -11.49
N HIS A 271 4.83 9.86 -11.40
CA HIS A 271 4.65 11.17 -10.78
C HIS A 271 5.06 12.26 -11.76
N PHE A 272 4.26 13.32 -11.83
CA PHE A 272 4.53 14.52 -12.60
C PHE A 272 4.45 15.72 -11.66
N VAL A 273 5.44 16.59 -11.73
CA VAL A 273 5.62 17.70 -10.79
C VAL A 273 5.83 19.00 -11.55
N GLU A 274 5.09 20.04 -11.15
CA GLU A 274 5.33 21.42 -11.54
C GLU A 274 6.04 22.14 -10.40
N VAL A 275 7.21 22.67 -10.69
CA VAL A 275 7.94 23.55 -9.79
C VAL A 275 7.90 24.98 -10.31
N ARG A 276 7.96 25.95 -9.41
CA ARG A 276 8.06 27.35 -9.74
C ARG A 276 9.21 28.00 -8.98
N TRP A 277 10.02 28.68 -9.72
CA TRP A 277 11.14 29.45 -9.22
C TRP A 277 10.84 30.94 -9.34
N ASP A 278 10.85 31.63 -8.21
CA ASP A 278 10.79 33.09 -8.14
C ASP A 278 12.23 33.64 -7.98
N PRO A 279 12.81 34.23 -9.03
CA PRO A 279 14.18 34.74 -8.97
C PRO A 279 14.31 35.99 -8.08
N GLY A 280 13.22 36.74 -7.86
CA GLY A 280 13.22 37.97 -7.06
C GLY A 280 13.48 37.73 -5.58
N ILE A 281 13.01 36.59 -5.07
CA ILE A 281 13.21 36.18 -3.67
C ILE A 281 13.95 34.85 -3.54
N SER A 282 14.51 34.32 -4.63
CA SER A 282 15.23 33.04 -4.69
C SER A 282 14.44 31.87 -4.08
N ARG A 283 13.13 31.78 -4.39
CA ARG A 283 12.24 30.80 -3.83
C ARG A 283 11.80 29.75 -4.85
N LEU A 284 12.12 28.48 -4.56
CA LEU A 284 11.59 27.34 -5.27
C LEU A 284 10.40 26.75 -4.48
N ARG A 285 9.33 26.44 -5.18
CA ARG A 285 8.17 25.74 -4.60
C ARG A 285 7.59 24.70 -5.55
N VAL A 286 7.04 23.64 -5.00
CA VAL A 286 6.19 22.70 -5.74
C VAL A 286 4.80 23.32 -5.86
N ALA A 287 4.33 23.51 -7.08
CA ALA A 287 3.03 24.12 -7.36
C ALA A 287 1.94 23.09 -7.59
N ARG A 288 2.29 21.94 -8.15
CA ARG A 288 1.35 20.88 -8.48
C ARG A 288 2.05 19.54 -8.61
N VAL A 289 1.38 18.48 -8.13
CA VAL A 289 1.79 17.09 -8.34
C VAL A 289 0.60 16.30 -8.90
N VAL A 290 0.84 15.48 -9.89
CA VAL A 290 -0.10 14.49 -10.39
C VAL A 290 0.56 13.13 -10.33
N SER A 291 -0.10 12.19 -9.65
CA SER A 291 0.40 10.82 -9.46
C SER A 291 -0.61 9.80 -9.94
N SER A 292 -0.13 8.74 -10.56
CA SER A 292 -0.92 7.56 -10.91
C SER A 292 -0.17 6.31 -10.44
N ILE A 293 -0.83 5.49 -9.62
CA ILE A 293 -0.20 4.35 -8.95
C ILE A 293 -0.99 3.07 -9.24
N ASP A 294 -0.28 2.05 -9.70
CA ASP A 294 -0.79 0.69 -9.85
C ASP A 294 -0.50 -0.09 -8.55
N VAL A 295 -1.53 -0.25 -7.73
CA VAL A 295 -1.50 -1.03 -6.49
C VAL A 295 -2.26 -2.35 -6.60
N GLY A 296 -2.73 -2.71 -7.80
CA GLY A 296 -3.68 -3.79 -7.99
C GLY A 296 -5.07 -3.44 -7.39
N ARG A 297 -5.71 -4.38 -6.71
CA ARG A 297 -7.00 -4.14 -6.05
C ARG A 297 -6.83 -3.28 -4.80
N ALA A 298 -7.28 -2.04 -4.83
CA ALA A 298 -7.35 -1.18 -3.66
C ALA A 298 -8.51 -1.61 -2.74
N VAL A 299 -8.21 -2.13 -1.55
CA VAL A 299 -9.21 -2.56 -0.55
C VAL A 299 -9.94 -1.36 0.03
N ASN A 300 -9.22 -0.30 0.35
CA ASN A 300 -9.77 0.98 0.78
C ASN A 300 -9.15 2.10 -0.06
N PRO A 301 -9.84 2.59 -1.10
CA PRO A 301 -9.31 3.63 -1.98
C PRO A 301 -8.97 4.94 -1.26
N LEU A 302 -9.74 5.32 -0.24
CA LEU A 302 -9.50 6.55 0.53
C LEU A 302 -8.20 6.44 1.34
N ALA A 303 -8.00 5.33 2.06
CA ALA A 303 -6.78 5.10 2.81
C ALA A 303 -5.55 4.96 1.89
N ALA A 304 -5.70 4.27 0.74
CA ALA A 304 -4.64 4.16 -0.26
C ALA A 304 -4.23 5.53 -0.81
N ARG A 305 -5.20 6.37 -1.17
CA ARG A 305 -4.96 7.75 -1.62
C ARG A 305 -4.23 8.57 -0.55
N ASN A 306 -4.68 8.51 0.71
CA ASN A 306 -4.04 9.20 1.82
C ASN A 306 -2.56 8.79 2.00
N GLN A 307 -2.25 7.50 1.80
CA GLN A 307 -0.87 7.03 1.85
C GLN A 307 -0.01 7.60 0.71
N VAL A 308 -0.57 7.76 -0.49
CA VAL A 308 0.11 8.38 -1.63
C VAL A 308 0.33 9.87 -1.38
N GLU A 309 -0.68 10.61 -0.93
CA GLU A 309 -0.59 12.05 -0.63
C GLU A 309 0.45 12.32 0.47
N GLY A 310 0.44 11.52 1.55
CA GLY A 310 1.46 11.60 2.59
C GLY A 310 2.88 11.31 2.08
N ALA A 311 3.04 10.36 1.16
CA ALA A 311 4.34 10.08 0.54
C ALA A 311 4.81 11.22 -0.37
N ILE A 312 3.90 11.89 -1.08
CA ILE A 312 4.21 13.08 -1.89
C ILE A 312 4.74 14.20 -1.00
N ALA A 313 4.07 14.49 0.13
CA ALA A 313 4.53 15.50 1.08
C ALA A 313 5.93 15.18 1.61
N MET A 314 6.19 13.92 2.00
CA MET A 314 7.54 13.47 2.39
C MET A 314 8.55 13.62 1.26
N GLY A 315 8.20 13.28 0.02
CA GLY A 315 9.06 13.43 -1.15
C GLY A 315 9.43 14.89 -1.42
N ILE A 316 8.50 15.82 -1.24
CA ILE A 316 8.76 17.27 -1.32
C ILE A 316 9.75 17.69 -0.23
N GLY A 317 9.55 17.21 1.00
CA GLY A 317 10.46 17.45 2.12
C GLY A 317 11.87 16.99 1.81
N MET A 318 12.02 15.73 1.43
CA MET A 318 13.33 15.13 1.10
C MET A 318 14.02 15.82 -0.08
N GLY A 319 13.27 16.27 -1.07
CA GLY A 319 13.86 16.94 -2.26
C GLY A 319 14.24 18.40 -2.05
N LEU A 320 13.57 19.11 -1.15
CA LEU A 320 13.70 20.58 -1.08
C LEU A 320 14.07 21.14 0.30
N LEU A 321 13.75 20.45 1.40
CA LEU A 321 13.75 21.06 2.73
C LEU A 321 14.56 20.28 3.77
N GLU A 322 14.40 18.95 3.79
CA GLU A 322 14.92 18.10 4.85
C GLU A 322 16.42 17.83 4.68
N ARG A 323 17.18 18.09 5.72
CA ARG A 323 18.61 17.84 5.74
C ARG A 323 19.06 17.54 7.17
N LEU A 324 19.80 16.45 7.36
CA LEU A 324 20.51 16.20 8.61
C LEU A 324 21.84 16.95 8.62
N GLU A 325 22.10 17.72 9.67
CA GLU A 325 23.32 18.48 9.83
C GLU A 325 24.11 17.95 11.03
N TYR A 326 25.36 17.60 10.77
CA TYR A 326 26.26 17.06 11.78
C TYR A 326 27.37 18.06 12.10
N ASP A 327 27.69 18.19 13.39
CA ASP A 327 28.87 18.94 13.83
C ASP A 327 30.16 18.21 13.34
N PRO A 328 30.99 18.85 12.53
CA PRO A 328 32.20 18.22 11.98
C PRO A 328 33.25 17.87 13.04
N ARG A 329 33.13 18.39 14.27
CA ARG A 329 34.07 18.17 15.36
C ARG A 329 33.83 16.87 16.10
N ASP A 330 32.55 16.50 16.31
CA ASP A 330 32.17 15.37 17.14
C ASP A 330 31.05 14.47 16.52
N ALA A 331 30.65 14.77 15.28
CA ALA A 331 29.59 14.07 14.55
C ALA A 331 28.21 14.08 15.25
N ARG A 332 28.00 15.00 16.18
CA ARG A 332 26.69 15.18 16.83
C ARG A 332 25.70 15.82 15.86
N LEU A 333 24.48 15.35 15.85
CA LEU A 333 23.38 15.95 15.08
C LEU A 333 23.00 17.29 15.74
N ILE A 334 23.12 18.39 14.98
CA ILE A 334 22.90 19.75 15.50
C ILE A 334 21.47 20.24 15.28
N ASN A 335 20.73 19.68 14.34
CA ASN A 335 19.35 20.04 14.03
C ASN A 335 18.34 18.94 14.40
N ALA A 336 18.54 18.28 15.55
CA ALA A 336 17.69 17.19 16.06
C ALA A 336 16.36 17.69 16.70
N ASN A 337 15.75 18.69 16.11
CA ASN A 337 14.48 19.29 16.60
C ASN A 337 13.68 19.86 15.43
N LEU A 338 12.35 20.04 15.61
CA LEU A 338 11.45 20.53 14.56
C LEU A 338 11.59 22.02 14.24
N ALA A 339 12.37 22.79 15.00
CA ALA A 339 12.63 24.19 14.69
C ALA A 339 13.69 24.32 13.57
N ASP A 340 14.68 23.42 13.60
CA ASP A 340 15.83 23.45 12.68
C ASP A 340 15.72 22.42 11.57
N TYR A 341 15.14 21.22 11.86
CA TYR A 341 14.83 20.21 10.86
C TYR A 341 13.53 20.58 10.15
N ARG A 342 13.65 21.12 8.95
CA ARG A 342 12.52 21.67 8.19
C ARG A 342 11.75 20.57 7.48
N VAL A 343 10.46 20.42 7.81
CA VAL A 343 9.51 19.57 7.09
C VAL A 343 8.56 20.44 6.27
N PRO A 344 7.93 19.88 5.22
CA PRO A 344 6.88 20.60 4.48
C PRO A 344 5.74 21.01 5.41
N VAL A 345 5.32 22.26 5.29
CA VAL A 345 4.14 22.82 5.97
C VAL A 345 3.21 23.43 4.92
N HIS A 346 1.96 23.65 5.28
CA HIS A 346 0.96 24.26 4.38
C HIS A 346 1.29 25.70 3.98
#